data_5f806d6c4e033daae6705e41afa66317
#
_entry.id   5f806d6c4e033daae6705e41afa66317
#
_cell.length_a   1.000
_cell.length_b   1.000
_cell.length_c   1.000
_cell.angle_alpha   90.00
_cell.angle_beta   90.00
_cell.angle_gamma   90.00
#
_symmetry.space_group_name_H-M   'P 1'
#
loop_
_entity.id
_entity.type
_entity.pdbx_description
1 polymer ?
#
loop_
_entity_poly.entity_id
_entity_poly.type
_entity_poly.pdbx_seq_one_letter_code
_entity_poly.pdbx_strand_id
1 'polypeptide(L)'
;MIVIGHKDGSIEKASAVRFTQKTKGYSTHTIIGGEFAVGNDIEEIAFKTLLGSCVAIMFYDKVAKIKGMNHFLLPKTNNTNDDMKYGLYSVEAMLNEMYKLG
;
A
#
# COMPACT_ATOMS: atom_id res chain seq x y z
N MET A 1 -5.69 -7.87 -9.98
CA MET A 1 -6.39 -7.58 -8.69
C MET A 1 -5.49 -6.77 -7.79
N ILE A 2 -6.04 -5.76 -7.15
CA ILE A 2 -5.35 -4.97 -6.15
C ILE A 2 -5.98 -5.23 -4.80
N VAL A 3 -5.15 -5.38 -3.78
CA VAL A 3 -5.59 -5.53 -2.41
C VAL A 3 -5.26 -4.24 -1.67
N ILE A 4 -6.25 -3.64 -1.02
CA ILE A 4 -6.09 -2.39 -0.28
C ILE A 4 -6.38 -2.67 1.18
N GLY A 5 -5.42 -2.36 2.04
CA GLY A 5 -5.58 -2.47 3.48
C GLY A 5 -5.85 -1.11 4.09
N HIS A 6 -6.75 -1.07 5.06
CA HIS A 6 -7.17 0.15 5.74
C HIS A 6 -6.71 0.15 7.19
N LYS A 7 -6.66 1.34 7.77
CA LYS A 7 -6.16 1.53 9.13
C LYS A 7 -6.99 0.78 10.17
N ASP A 8 -8.27 0.55 9.91
CA ASP A 8 -9.16 -0.18 10.81
C ASP A 8 -8.98 -1.70 10.72
N GLY A 9 -8.06 -2.18 9.89
CA GLY A 9 -7.82 -3.61 9.70
C GLY A 9 -8.61 -4.24 8.59
N SER A 10 -9.51 -3.51 7.96
CA SER A 10 -10.30 -4.06 6.85
C SER A 10 -9.45 -4.20 5.59
N ILE A 11 -9.80 -5.18 4.77
CA ILE A 11 -9.12 -5.48 3.51
C ILE A 11 -10.14 -5.41 2.39
N GLU A 12 -9.79 -4.67 1.35
CA GLU A 12 -10.61 -4.50 0.16
C GLU A 12 -9.90 -5.11 -1.03
N LYS A 13 -10.59 -5.91 -1.82
CA LYS A 13 -10.05 -6.48 -3.05
C LYS A 13 -10.83 -5.89 -4.22
N ALA A 14 -10.10 -5.34 -5.19
CA ALA A 14 -10.75 -4.65 -6.30
C ALA A 14 -10.06 -4.97 -7.62
N SER A 15 -10.86 -5.13 -8.66
CA SER A 15 -10.35 -5.21 -10.03
C SER A 15 -10.26 -3.81 -10.64
N ALA A 16 -11.11 -2.90 -10.18
CA ALA A 16 -11.04 -1.48 -10.53
C ALA A 16 -10.96 -0.70 -9.22
N VAL A 17 -9.99 0.19 -9.11
CA VAL A 17 -9.72 0.90 -7.87
C VAL A 17 -10.09 2.37 -8.00
N ARG A 18 -10.50 2.95 -6.87
CA ARG A 18 -10.71 4.39 -6.81
C ARG A 18 -9.38 5.12 -7.02
N PHE A 19 -9.47 6.35 -7.46
CA PHE A 19 -8.29 7.17 -7.75
C PHE A 19 -7.36 6.55 -8.77
N THR A 20 -7.89 5.70 -9.66
CA THR A 20 -7.12 5.13 -10.73
C THR A 20 -7.13 6.06 -11.93
N GLN A 21 -5.94 6.35 -12.42
CA GLN A 21 -5.76 7.17 -13.61
C GLN A 21 -4.88 6.42 -14.59
N LYS A 22 -5.34 6.29 -15.82
CA LYS A 22 -4.56 5.61 -16.86
C LYS A 22 -3.68 6.63 -17.57
N THR A 23 -2.38 6.41 -17.55
CA THR A 23 -1.39 7.28 -18.17
C THR A 23 -0.32 6.43 -18.84
N LYS A 24 -0.01 6.72 -20.11
CA LYS A 24 1.09 6.08 -20.84
C LYS A 24 1.04 4.54 -20.82
N GLY A 25 -0.16 3.97 -20.88
CA GLY A 25 -0.31 2.51 -20.96
C GLY A 25 -0.38 1.79 -19.63
N TYR A 26 -0.32 2.48 -18.51
CA TYR A 26 -0.49 1.88 -17.19
C TYR A 26 -1.50 2.68 -16.35
N SER A 27 -2.05 2.02 -15.34
CA SER A 27 -2.97 2.65 -14.40
C SER A 27 -2.20 3.07 -13.15
N THR A 28 -2.64 4.15 -12.52
CA THR A 28 -2.04 4.62 -11.27
C THR A 28 -3.08 4.56 -10.17
N HIS A 29 -2.77 3.89 -9.08
CA HIS A 29 -3.60 3.88 -7.88
C HIS A 29 -2.94 4.76 -6.83
N THR A 30 -3.68 5.75 -6.33
CA THR A 30 -3.18 6.66 -5.29
C THR A 30 -3.52 6.10 -3.91
N ILE A 31 -2.49 5.93 -3.09
CA ILE A 31 -2.62 5.45 -1.71
C ILE A 31 -2.69 6.65 -0.80
N ILE A 32 -3.70 6.70 0.05
CA ILE A 32 -3.87 7.79 1.03
C ILE A 32 -3.36 7.33 2.40
N GLY A 33 -3.20 8.30 3.30
CA GLY A 33 -2.68 8.02 4.64
C GLY A 33 -3.51 6.98 5.37
N GLY A 34 -2.85 6.04 6.00
CA GLY A 34 -3.50 4.94 6.71
C GLY A 34 -3.83 3.75 5.85
N GLU A 35 -3.38 3.73 4.60
CA GLU A 35 -3.65 2.61 3.69
C GLU A 35 -2.37 1.94 3.24
N PHE A 36 -2.50 0.70 2.78
CA PHE A 36 -1.49 0.06 1.95
C PHE A 36 -2.17 -0.57 0.74
N ALA A 37 -1.39 -0.83 -0.29
CA ALA A 37 -1.88 -1.52 -1.47
C ALA A 37 -0.87 -2.57 -1.90
N VAL A 38 -1.37 -3.69 -2.42
CA VAL A 38 -0.57 -4.78 -2.96
C VAL A 38 -1.16 -5.15 -4.32
N GLY A 39 -0.32 -5.38 -5.29
CA GLY A 39 -0.76 -5.79 -6.62
C GLY A 39 0.33 -6.51 -7.37
N ASN A 40 -0.04 -7.16 -8.48
CA ASN A 40 0.92 -7.81 -9.34
C ASN A 40 1.18 -6.98 -10.59
N ASP A 41 2.32 -7.20 -11.23
CA ASP A 41 2.72 -6.42 -12.41
C ASP A 41 1.91 -6.79 -13.66
N ILE A 42 1.17 -7.89 -13.62
CA ILE A 42 0.35 -8.31 -14.76
C ILE A 42 -0.67 -7.23 -15.12
N GLU A 43 -1.14 -6.49 -14.14
CA GLU A 43 -2.15 -5.45 -14.34
C GLU A 43 -1.57 -4.09 -14.70
N GLU A 44 -0.26 -3.98 -14.81
CA GLU A 44 0.44 -2.74 -15.19
C GLU A 44 -0.02 -1.55 -14.34
N ILE A 45 -0.01 -1.74 -13.02
CA ILE A 45 -0.46 -0.74 -12.08
C ILE A 45 0.74 -0.14 -11.36
N ALA A 46 0.78 1.17 -11.29
CA ALA A 46 1.74 1.92 -10.48
C ALA A 46 1.07 2.41 -9.20
N PHE A 47 1.75 2.30 -8.09
CA PHE A 47 1.29 2.90 -6.84
C PHE A 47 1.91 4.28 -6.68
N LYS A 48 1.11 5.21 -6.22
CA LYS A 48 1.51 6.61 -6.04
C LYS A 48 0.98 7.10 -4.72
N THR A 49 1.77 7.93 -4.03
CA THR A 49 1.30 8.59 -2.83
C THR A 49 1.97 9.95 -2.68
N LEU A 50 1.30 10.85 -2.00
CA LEU A 50 1.83 12.19 -1.74
C LEU A 50 2.27 12.26 -0.28
N LEU A 51 3.55 12.53 -0.05
CA LEU A 51 4.12 12.56 1.28
C LEU A 51 4.43 14.00 1.70
N GLY A 52 3.94 14.38 2.86
CA GLY A 52 4.39 15.56 3.59
C GLY A 52 5.27 15.11 4.74
N SER A 53 4.69 14.98 5.93
CA SER A 53 5.39 14.48 7.12
C SER A 53 5.24 12.97 7.30
N CYS A 54 4.68 12.28 6.32
CA CYS A 54 4.43 10.84 6.36
C CYS A 54 5.57 10.07 5.72
N VAL A 55 5.48 8.73 5.82
CA VAL A 55 6.46 7.81 5.25
C VAL A 55 5.73 6.77 4.41
N ALA A 56 6.34 6.36 3.32
CA ALA A 56 5.90 5.22 2.54
C ALA A 56 7.03 4.20 2.48
N ILE A 57 6.68 2.93 2.67
CA ILE A 57 7.62 1.82 2.49
C ILE A 57 7.13 1.01 1.31
N MET A 58 8.05 0.64 0.44
CA MET A 58 7.75 -0.12 -0.76
C MET A 58 8.49 -1.44 -0.74
N PHE A 59 7.79 -2.50 -1.14
CA PHE A 59 8.39 -3.82 -1.33
C PHE A 59 8.14 -4.29 -2.75
N TYR A 60 9.09 -5.02 -3.30
CA TYR A 60 8.94 -5.60 -4.62
C TYR A 60 9.57 -6.98 -4.65
N ASP A 61 8.78 -7.97 -5.04
CA ASP A 61 9.27 -9.33 -5.28
C ASP A 61 9.41 -9.50 -6.78
N LYS A 62 10.65 -9.48 -7.26
CA LYS A 62 10.92 -9.53 -8.70
C LYS A 62 10.70 -10.91 -9.30
N VAL A 63 10.66 -11.95 -8.48
CA VAL A 63 10.39 -13.31 -8.95
C VAL A 63 8.89 -13.51 -9.16
N ALA A 64 8.10 -13.19 -8.15
CA ALA A 64 6.64 -13.32 -8.23
C ALA A 64 5.97 -12.16 -8.95
N LYS A 65 6.70 -11.06 -9.19
CA LYS A 65 6.19 -9.83 -9.81
C LYS A 65 5.08 -9.20 -9.00
N ILE A 66 5.28 -9.13 -7.69
CA ILE A 66 4.31 -8.58 -6.75
C ILE A 66 4.94 -7.40 -6.05
N LYS A 67 4.16 -6.35 -5.88
CA LYS A 67 4.62 -5.12 -5.24
C LYS A 67 3.63 -4.67 -4.19
N GLY A 68 4.14 -3.92 -3.20
CA GLY A 68 3.32 -3.33 -2.17
C GLY A 68 3.87 -1.99 -1.74
N MET A 69 2.99 -1.10 -1.32
CA MET A 69 3.36 0.20 -0.78
C MET A 69 2.37 0.59 0.30
N ASN A 70 2.87 1.18 1.37
CA ASN A 70 2.04 1.72 2.44
C ASN A 70 2.25 3.23 2.58
N HIS A 71 1.40 3.86 3.38
CA HIS A 71 1.50 5.27 3.69
C HIS A 71 1.09 5.45 5.15
N PHE A 72 2.02 5.83 6.01
CA PHE A 72 1.72 6.01 7.42
C PHE A 72 2.45 7.23 7.99
N LEU A 73 1.94 7.72 9.11
CA LEU A 73 2.49 8.89 9.78
C LEU A 73 3.50 8.45 10.83
N LEU A 74 4.70 9.04 10.77
CA LEU A 74 5.67 8.84 11.85
C LEU A 74 5.26 9.69 13.05
N PRO A 75 5.34 9.14 14.27
CA PRO A 75 5.05 9.93 15.46
C PRO A 75 6.11 11.01 15.65
N LYS A 76 5.64 12.23 15.94
CA LYS A 76 6.53 13.36 16.19
C LYS A 76 7.05 13.39 17.64
N THR A 77 6.41 12.66 18.51
CA THR A 77 6.76 12.58 19.93
C THR A 77 6.65 11.12 20.37
N ASN A 78 7.27 10.81 21.52
CA ASN A 78 7.24 9.45 22.07
C ASN A 78 5.86 9.03 22.56
N ASN A 79 4.87 9.91 22.49
CA ASN A 79 3.54 9.64 23.05
C ASN A 79 2.53 9.16 22.00
N THR A 80 2.91 9.08 20.72
CA THR A 80 1.98 8.67 19.66
C THR A 80 2.25 7.25 19.21
N ASN A 81 2.03 6.31 20.12
CA ASN A 81 2.29 4.90 19.86
C ASN A 81 1.38 4.31 18.78
N ASP A 82 0.19 4.88 18.59
CA ASP A 82 -0.78 4.33 17.65
C ASP A 82 -0.30 4.43 16.21
N ASP A 83 0.35 5.54 15.84
CA ASP A 83 0.86 5.71 14.47
C ASP A 83 2.02 4.77 14.18
N MET A 84 2.91 4.58 15.16
CA MET A 84 4.01 3.62 15.00
C MET A 84 3.49 2.19 14.94
N LYS A 85 2.53 1.84 15.79
CA LYS A 85 1.92 0.52 15.76
C LYS A 85 1.25 0.25 14.43
N TYR A 86 0.58 1.25 13.86
CA TYR A 86 -0.01 1.09 12.56
C TYR A 86 1.05 0.88 11.49
N GLY A 87 2.17 1.62 11.54
CA GLY A 87 3.25 1.45 10.58
C GLY A 87 3.80 0.02 10.58
N LEU A 88 4.08 -0.52 11.78
CA LEU A 88 4.55 -1.89 11.91
C LEU A 88 3.49 -2.90 11.46
N TYR A 89 2.25 -2.68 11.85
CA TYR A 89 1.14 -3.53 11.46
C TYR A 89 0.95 -3.53 9.93
N SER A 90 1.03 -2.37 9.31
CA SER A 90 0.80 -2.26 7.87
C SER A 90 1.88 -2.98 7.08
N VAL A 91 3.13 -2.97 7.54
CA VAL A 91 4.20 -3.71 6.88
C VAL A 91 3.92 -5.21 6.96
N GLU A 92 3.57 -5.72 8.14
CA GLU A 92 3.27 -7.12 8.32
C GLU A 92 2.06 -7.56 7.51
N ALA A 93 0.98 -6.79 7.58
CA ALA A 93 -0.24 -7.09 6.83
C ALA A 93 0.00 -7.05 5.32
N MET A 94 0.78 -6.07 4.85
CA MET A 94 1.12 -5.94 3.45
C MET A 94 1.94 -7.14 2.96
N LEU A 95 2.92 -7.58 3.74
CA LEU A 95 3.72 -8.75 3.38
C LEU A 95 2.86 -10.02 3.34
N ASN A 96 1.92 -10.17 4.28
CA ASN A 96 1.01 -11.30 4.27
C ASN A 96 0.15 -11.33 3.01
N GLU A 97 -0.34 -10.17 2.56
CA GLU A 97 -1.12 -10.10 1.33
C GLU A 97 -0.25 -10.37 0.10
N MET A 98 1.01 -9.96 0.11
CA MET A 98 1.95 -10.28 -0.96
C MET A 98 2.18 -11.80 -1.04
N TYR A 99 2.32 -12.47 0.09
CA TYR A 99 2.46 -13.93 0.12
C TYR A 99 1.24 -14.62 -0.47
N LYS A 100 0.04 -14.11 -0.20
CA LYS A 100 -1.19 -14.71 -0.73
C LYS A 100 -1.28 -14.61 -2.25
N LEU A 101 -0.71 -13.57 -2.84
CA LEU A 101 -0.70 -13.38 -4.29
C LEU A 101 0.42 -14.16 -4.97
N GLY A 102 1.47 -14.42 -4.29
CA GLY A 102 2.64 -15.13 -4.81
C GLY A 102 2.89 -16.43 -4.14
#